data_4affb66d6ef2b3176e2e1818e84fd8e1
#
_entry.id   4affb66d6ef2b3176e2e1818e84fd8e1
#
_cell.length_a   1.000
_cell.length_b   1.000
_cell.length_c   1.000
_cell.angle_alpha   90.00
_cell.angle_beta   90.00
_cell.angle_gamma   90.00
#
_symmetry.space_group_name_H-M   'P 1'
#
loop_
_entity.id
_entity.type
_entity.pdbx_description
1 polymer ?
#
loop_
_entity_poly.entity_id
_entity_poly.type
_entity_poly.pdbx_seq_one_letter_code
_entity_poly.pdbx_strand_id
1 'polypeptide(L)'
;MLLRRRAAERVAVALWRDALAERPGFAISESPAYAGRGVAALAGDTNPRRYAGRSLTSYDLAKEYGVAGTDGSQPNCWGYIDTYGIDEQSGRGVEEFR
;
A
#
# COMPACT_ATOMS: atom_id res chain seq x y z
N MET A 1 -0.09 -18.90 -21.69
CA MET A 1 -0.73 -17.88 -20.83
C MET A 1 -0.12 -17.85 -19.44
N LEU A 2 -0.05 -18.97 -18.74
CA LEU A 2 0.52 -19.03 -17.39
C LEU A 2 2.01 -18.64 -17.34
N LEU A 3 2.81 -19.04 -18.33
CA LEU A 3 4.23 -18.70 -18.42
C LEU A 3 4.47 -17.20 -18.61
N ARG A 4 3.65 -16.51 -19.40
CA ARG A 4 3.75 -15.06 -19.61
C ARG A 4 3.42 -14.29 -18.31
N ARG A 5 2.42 -14.76 -17.58
CA ARG A 5 2.04 -14.15 -16.31
C ARG A 5 3.15 -14.25 -15.28
N ARG A 6 3.77 -15.42 -15.15
CA ARG A 6 4.92 -15.63 -14.24
C ARG A 6 6.13 -14.80 -14.62
N ALA A 7 6.41 -14.65 -15.92
CA ALA A 7 7.49 -13.80 -16.39
C ALA A 7 7.25 -12.34 -16.05
N ALA A 8 6.02 -11.83 -16.26
CA ALA A 8 5.66 -10.46 -15.92
C ALA A 8 5.76 -10.22 -14.40
N GLU A 9 5.36 -11.18 -13.58
CA GLU A 9 5.48 -11.09 -12.12
C GLU A 9 6.94 -11.02 -11.67
N ARG A 10 7.83 -11.80 -12.28
CA ARG A 10 9.28 -11.75 -11.98
C ARG A 10 9.89 -10.42 -12.35
N VAL A 11 9.53 -9.84 -13.49
CA VAL A 11 9.99 -8.52 -13.91
C VAL A 11 9.52 -7.45 -12.92
N ALA A 12 8.25 -7.50 -12.51
CA ALA A 12 7.71 -6.57 -11.54
C ALA A 12 8.44 -6.64 -10.19
N VAL A 13 8.77 -7.85 -9.70
CA VAL A 13 9.54 -8.05 -8.47
C VAL A 13 10.95 -7.49 -8.60
N ALA A 14 11.62 -7.72 -9.74
CA ALA A 14 12.96 -7.20 -9.98
C ALA A 14 12.98 -5.66 -9.99
N LEU A 15 12.01 -5.03 -10.68
CA LEU A 15 11.87 -3.57 -10.71
C LEU A 15 11.60 -3.00 -9.31
N TRP A 16 10.79 -3.69 -8.51
CA TRP A 16 10.50 -3.30 -7.14
C TRP A 16 11.77 -3.33 -6.27
N ARG A 17 12.57 -4.39 -6.39
CA ARG A 17 13.85 -4.52 -5.66
C ARG A 17 14.81 -3.40 -6.02
N ASP A 18 14.92 -3.07 -7.31
CA ASP A 18 15.76 -1.98 -7.80
C ASP A 18 15.29 -0.63 -7.25
N ALA A 19 13.99 -0.39 -7.26
CA ALA A 19 13.41 0.82 -6.70
C ALA A 19 13.68 0.95 -5.20
N LEU A 20 13.56 -0.15 -4.43
CA LEU A 20 13.87 -0.17 -3.01
C LEU A 20 15.34 0.12 -2.72
N ALA A 21 16.25 -0.36 -3.60
CA ALA A 21 17.68 -0.10 -3.46
C ALA A 21 18.01 1.39 -3.64
N GLU A 22 17.34 2.06 -4.58
CA GLU A 22 17.52 3.50 -4.81
C GLU A 22 16.78 4.37 -3.80
N ARG A 23 15.55 3.97 -3.46
CA ARG A 23 14.67 4.73 -2.56
C ARG A 23 14.01 3.79 -1.56
N PRO A 24 14.64 3.55 -0.40
CA PRO A 24 14.08 2.66 0.62
C PRO A 24 12.67 3.04 1.08
N GLY A 25 12.30 4.31 0.96
CA GLY A 25 10.95 4.79 1.28
C GLY A 25 9.84 4.16 0.43
N PHE A 26 10.17 3.56 -0.72
CA PHE A 26 9.19 2.83 -1.52
C PHE A 26 8.61 1.60 -0.80
N ALA A 27 9.25 1.12 0.27
CA ALA A 27 8.72 0.02 1.06
C ALA A 27 7.33 0.32 1.65
N ILE A 28 6.99 1.59 1.82
CA ILE A 28 5.68 2.03 2.30
C ILE A 28 4.77 2.54 1.19
N SER A 29 5.21 2.46 -0.07
CA SER A 29 4.38 2.83 -1.21
C SER A 29 3.21 1.86 -1.35
N GLU A 30 2.06 2.40 -1.69
CA GLU A 30 0.86 1.61 -1.92
C GLU A 30 0.90 0.97 -3.31
N SER A 31 0.68 -0.34 -3.37
CA SER A 31 0.45 -1.00 -4.65
C SER A 31 -0.98 -0.73 -5.14
N PRO A 32 -1.25 -0.81 -6.45
CA PRO A 32 -2.62 -0.74 -6.97
C PRO A 32 -3.53 -1.81 -6.36
N ALA A 33 -3.01 -3.02 -6.10
CA ALA A 33 -3.77 -4.09 -5.47
C ALA A 33 -4.19 -3.72 -4.04
N TYR A 34 -3.32 -3.09 -3.28
CA TYR A 34 -3.62 -2.66 -1.91
C TYR A 34 -4.75 -1.63 -1.88
N ALA A 35 -4.61 -0.57 -2.66
CA ALA A 35 -5.64 0.45 -2.77
C ALA A 35 -6.96 -0.12 -3.31
N GLY A 36 -6.89 -0.95 -4.35
CA GLY A 36 -8.06 -1.57 -4.97
C GLY A 36 -8.82 -2.50 -4.02
N ARG A 37 -8.12 -3.26 -3.20
CA ARG A 37 -8.75 -4.14 -2.19
C ARG A 37 -9.51 -3.34 -1.13
N GLY A 38 -8.96 -2.20 -0.71
CA GLY A 38 -9.65 -1.31 0.21
C GLY A 38 -10.93 -0.74 -0.39
N VAL A 39 -10.86 -0.26 -1.62
CA VAL A 39 -12.02 0.27 -2.34
C VAL A 39 -13.09 -0.80 -2.57
N ALA A 40 -12.68 -2.01 -2.97
CA ALA A 40 -13.61 -3.12 -3.18
C ALA A 40 -14.31 -3.52 -1.89
N ALA A 41 -13.58 -3.55 -0.77
CA ALA A 41 -14.16 -3.86 0.54
C ALA A 41 -15.18 -2.80 0.96
N LEU A 42 -14.88 -1.52 0.74
CA LEU A 42 -15.81 -0.41 1.01
C LEU A 42 -17.07 -0.53 0.17
N ALA A 43 -16.92 -0.85 -1.13
CA ALA A 43 -18.06 -1.02 -2.03
C ALA A 43 -18.97 -2.18 -1.61
N GLY A 44 -18.41 -3.22 -0.99
CA GLY A 44 -19.18 -4.36 -0.46
C GLY A 44 -19.74 -4.15 0.94
N ASP A 45 -19.46 -3.03 1.59
CA ASP A 45 -19.97 -2.74 2.93
C ASP A 45 -21.47 -2.51 2.89
N THR A 46 -22.20 -3.07 3.85
CA THR A 46 -23.65 -2.90 3.97
C THR A 46 -24.04 -1.52 4.48
N ASN A 47 -23.11 -0.80 5.11
CA ASN A 47 -23.37 0.54 5.64
C ASN A 47 -22.18 1.49 5.36
N PRO A 48 -21.89 1.80 4.08
CA PRO A 48 -20.78 2.70 3.75
C PRO A 48 -21.05 4.16 4.13
N ARG A 49 -22.30 4.51 4.42
CA ARG A 49 -22.71 5.88 4.78
C ARG A 49 -22.03 6.40 6.05
N ARG A 50 -21.56 5.52 6.93
CA ARG A 50 -20.84 5.94 8.13
C ARG A 50 -19.54 6.70 7.82
N TYR A 51 -19.04 6.59 6.57
CA TYR A 51 -17.88 7.32 6.10
C TYR A 51 -18.22 8.55 5.26
N ALA A 52 -19.50 8.88 5.10
CA ALA A 52 -19.92 10.02 4.28
C ALA A 52 -19.29 11.32 4.79
N GLY A 53 -18.73 12.11 3.87
CA GLY A 53 -18.07 13.37 4.18
C GLY A 53 -16.66 13.23 4.78
N ARG A 54 -16.11 12.00 4.87
CA ARG A 54 -14.76 11.74 5.38
C ARG A 54 -13.80 11.39 4.25
N SER A 55 -12.56 11.87 4.37
CA SER A 55 -11.45 11.41 3.53
C SER A 55 -10.80 10.21 4.20
N LEU A 56 -10.71 9.09 3.48
CA LEU A 56 -10.11 7.86 3.97
C LEU A 56 -8.87 7.53 3.15
N THR A 57 -7.80 7.15 3.84
CA THR A 57 -6.60 6.61 3.20
C THR A 57 -6.76 5.11 2.94
N SER A 58 -5.91 4.55 2.07
CA SER A 58 -5.87 3.10 1.87
C SER A 58 -5.54 2.36 3.17
N TYR A 59 -4.71 2.94 4.02
CA TYR A 59 -4.40 2.37 5.33
C TYR A 59 -5.63 2.34 6.25
N ASP A 60 -6.45 3.40 6.25
CA ASP A 60 -7.70 3.43 7.02
C ASP A 60 -8.62 2.29 6.60
N LEU A 61 -8.77 2.08 5.28
CA LEU A 61 -9.57 0.99 4.73
C LEU A 61 -8.97 -0.38 5.07
N ALA A 62 -7.64 -0.49 5.00
CA ALA A 62 -6.96 -1.74 5.34
C ALA A 62 -7.20 -2.15 6.80
N LYS A 63 -7.16 -1.20 7.73
CA LYS A 63 -7.43 -1.44 9.14
C LYS A 63 -8.88 -1.80 9.38
N GLU A 64 -9.80 -1.09 8.74
CA GLU A 64 -11.24 -1.32 8.92
C GLU A 64 -11.69 -2.67 8.39
N TYR A 65 -11.22 -3.05 7.21
CA TYR A 65 -11.68 -4.25 6.50
C TYR A 65 -10.71 -5.43 6.55
N GLY A 66 -9.56 -5.27 7.18
CA GLY A 66 -8.57 -6.34 7.30
C GLY A 66 -7.92 -6.74 5.97
N VAL A 67 -7.84 -5.84 5.01
CA VAL A 67 -7.18 -6.10 3.72
C VAL A 67 -5.70 -5.76 3.79
N ALA A 68 -4.92 -6.34 2.88
CA ALA A 68 -3.48 -6.14 2.81
C ALA A 68 -3.01 -6.13 1.36
N GLY A 69 -1.79 -5.70 1.12
CA GLY A 69 -1.13 -5.84 -0.16
C GLY A 69 -0.82 -7.30 -0.50
N THR A 70 -0.31 -7.55 -1.70
CA THR A 70 0.02 -8.90 -2.15
C THR A 70 1.14 -9.56 -1.33
N ASP A 71 1.99 -8.75 -0.68
CA ASP A 71 3.05 -9.20 0.22
C ASP A 71 2.61 -9.30 1.69
N GLY A 72 1.34 -9.08 1.97
CA GLY A 72 0.77 -9.10 3.32
C GLY A 72 0.97 -7.81 4.11
N SER A 73 1.63 -6.80 3.56
CA SER A 73 1.84 -5.53 4.23
C SER A 73 0.58 -4.65 4.22
N GLN A 74 0.53 -3.72 5.16
CA GLN A 74 -0.49 -2.67 5.24
C GLN A 74 0.21 -1.31 5.33
N PRO A 75 0.82 -0.82 4.23
CA PRO A 75 1.62 0.40 4.30
C PRO A 75 0.79 1.62 4.70
N ASN A 76 1.37 2.44 5.56
CA ASN A 76 0.79 3.69 6.05
C ASN A 76 1.68 4.86 5.61
N CYS A 77 1.63 5.18 4.32
CA CYS A 77 2.44 6.24 3.71
C CYS A 77 2.20 7.60 4.38
N TRP A 78 0.95 7.96 4.59
CA TRP A 78 0.59 9.24 5.20
C TRP A 78 1.04 9.35 6.66
N GLY A 79 0.97 8.26 7.41
CA GLY A 79 1.51 8.22 8.77
C GLY A 79 3.01 8.45 8.80
N TYR A 80 3.73 7.88 7.84
CA TYR A 80 5.16 8.11 7.68
C TYR A 80 5.48 9.58 7.38
N ILE A 81 4.76 10.18 6.44
CA ILE A 81 4.93 11.58 6.06
C ILE A 81 4.65 12.51 7.26
N ASP A 82 3.60 12.22 8.01
CA ASP A 82 3.26 13.00 9.21
C ASP A 82 4.36 12.93 10.28
N THR A 83 5.04 11.79 10.40
CA THR A 83 6.08 11.57 11.40
C THR A 83 7.43 12.15 10.99
N TYR A 84 7.85 11.91 9.73
CA TYR A 84 9.20 12.22 9.26
C TYR A 84 9.26 13.32 8.19
N GLY A 85 8.12 13.70 7.61
CA GLY A 85 8.07 14.65 6.51
C GLY A 85 8.27 13.99 5.14
N ILE A 86 7.85 14.70 4.10
CA ILE A 86 7.88 14.20 2.72
C ILE A 86 9.29 14.03 2.18
N ASP A 87 10.23 14.86 2.66
CA ASP A 87 11.63 14.86 2.21
C ASP A 87 12.47 13.78 2.92
N GLU A 88 11.94 13.14 3.93
CA GLU A 88 12.63 12.13 4.73
C GLU A 88 12.44 10.70 4.22
N GLN A 89 12.29 10.52 2.92
CA GLN A 89 12.11 9.18 2.34
C GLN A 89 13.44 8.41 2.20
N SER A 90 14.24 8.46 3.25
CA SER A 90 15.54 7.79 3.31
C SER A 90 15.47 6.34 3.77
N GLY A 91 14.29 5.87 4.14
CA GLY A 91 14.09 4.52 4.69
C GLY A 91 14.10 4.45 6.21
N ARG A 92 14.38 5.57 6.90
CA ARG A 92 14.37 5.61 8.37
C ARG A 92 12.96 5.34 8.90
N GLY A 93 12.83 4.34 9.78
CA GLY A 93 11.56 4.02 10.42
C GLY A 93 10.51 3.36 9.53
N VAL A 94 10.87 2.97 8.31
CA VAL A 94 9.95 2.40 7.32
C VAL A 94 9.20 1.18 7.86
N GLU A 95 9.88 0.32 8.63
CA GLU A 95 9.27 -0.91 9.14
C GLU A 95 8.08 -0.65 10.07
N GLU A 96 8.03 0.49 10.73
CA GLU A 96 6.90 0.86 11.59
C GLU A 96 5.62 1.16 10.81
N PHE A 97 5.75 1.46 9.51
CA PHE A 97 4.64 1.91 8.66
C PHE A 97 4.32 0.94 7.51
N ARG A 98 4.83 -0.27 7.59
CA ARG A 98 4.55 -1.31 6.61
C ARG A 98 3.37 -2.18 6.97
#